data_c3b591158134e4f91ac6b197fa17927e
#
_entry.id   c3b591158134e4f91ac6b197fa17927e
#
_cell.length_a   1.000
_cell.length_b   1.000
_cell.length_c   1.000
_cell.angle_alpha   90.00
_cell.angle_beta   90.00
_cell.angle_gamma   90.00
#
_symmetry.space_group_name_H-M   'P 1'
#
loop_
_entity.id
_entity.type
_entity.pdbx_description
1 polymer ?
#
loop_
_entity_poly.entity_id
_entity_poly.type
_entity_poly.pdbx_seq_one_letter_code
_entity_poly.pdbx_strand_id
1 'polypeptide(L)'
;ASLHYHRLYPIASRCGVFAKTDIQPLINQGVDKCDLCASIFQAVVDQTITSLAQGRKIEGNILFLGGPLYFMSGLRNRFVETLKLSDVQVNCPDTAINFVALGTAICADQEYTYDELYKVLEDLVHAPAKLTESKPLFESEEDYQKFIERHKSHDAKYADLKNYAGKAYLGIDSGSTTTKLVLLDENDAILYDSYTSNKGNPLDVVLGDLKKIYETNPNIKIYG
;
A
#
# COMPACT_ATOMS: atom_id res chain seq x y z
N ALA A 1 -11.25 23.60 5.12
CA ALA A 1 -9.87 23.81 4.60
C ALA A 1 -9.80 23.46 3.11
N SER A 2 -9.92 22.21 2.72
CA SER A 2 -9.74 21.75 1.32
C SER A 2 -10.68 22.38 0.26
N LEU A 3 -11.73 23.10 0.67
CA LEU A 3 -12.61 23.83 -0.25
C LEU A 3 -12.09 25.21 -0.64
N HIS A 4 -11.08 25.71 0.05
CA HIS A 4 -10.49 27.06 -0.15
C HIS A 4 -9.03 26.96 -0.58
N TYR A 5 -8.69 25.94 -1.38
CA TYR A 5 -7.36 25.78 -1.94
C TYR A 5 -7.15 26.70 -3.15
N HIS A 6 -5.89 27.06 -3.38
CA HIS A 6 -5.46 27.86 -4.52
C HIS A 6 -4.66 27.05 -5.52
N ARG A 7 -3.92 26.03 -5.02
CA ARG A 7 -3.02 25.21 -5.84
C ARG A 7 -3.03 23.75 -5.40
N LEU A 8 -2.93 22.85 -6.38
CA LEU A 8 -2.71 21.41 -6.13
C LEU A 8 -1.23 21.07 -6.36
N TYR A 9 -0.69 20.29 -5.46
CA TYR A 9 0.67 19.75 -5.51
C TYR A 9 0.63 18.27 -5.82
N PRO A 10 1.58 17.75 -6.63
CA PRO A 10 1.65 16.33 -6.90
C PRO A 10 2.05 15.58 -5.61
N ILE A 11 1.23 14.62 -5.23
CA ILE A 11 1.46 13.74 -4.09
C ILE A 11 1.31 12.31 -4.60
N ALA A 12 2.27 11.43 -4.25
CA ALA A 12 2.21 10.03 -4.64
C ALA A 12 1.00 9.32 -4.00
N SER A 13 0.19 8.70 -4.85
CA SER A 13 -1.07 8.06 -4.47
C SER A 13 -0.96 6.55 -4.21
N ARG A 14 0.25 6.03 -3.91
CA ARG A 14 0.47 4.59 -3.78
C ARG A 14 0.27 4.06 -2.36
N CYS A 15 0.87 4.71 -1.37
CA CYS A 15 0.65 4.37 0.04
C CYS A 15 0.91 5.58 0.94
N GLY A 16 0.38 5.54 2.18
CA GLY A 16 0.47 6.66 3.12
C GLY A 16 1.90 7.07 3.49
N VAL A 17 2.89 6.18 3.35
CA VAL A 17 4.29 6.50 3.64
C VAL A 17 4.90 7.35 2.53
N PHE A 18 4.69 6.99 1.26
CA PHE A 18 5.15 7.82 0.14
C PHE A 18 4.42 9.17 0.12
N ALA A 19 3.11 9.17 0.38
CA ALA A 19 2.38 10.43 0.53
C ALA A 19 2.97 11.30 1.64
N LYS A 20 3.36 10.74 2.79
CA LYS A 20 4.02 11.47 3.89
C LYS A 20 5.37 12.05 3.47
N THR A 21 6.14 11.29 2.69
CA THR A 21 7.45 11.74 2.18
C THR A 21 7.30 12.94 1.24
N ASP A 22 6.24 12.98 0.41
CA ASP A 22 5.97 14.11 -0.48
C ASP A 22 5.40 15.31 0.28
N ILE A 23 4.58 15.08 1.30
CA ILE A 23 3.93 16.12 2.10
C ILE A 23 4.95 16.85 2.98
N GLN A 24 5.91 16.14 3.59
CA GLN A 24 6.84 16.74 4.54
C GLN A 24 7.67 17.90 3.95
N PRO A 25 8.25 17.81 2.75
CA PRO A 25 8.92 18.93 2.10
C PRO A 25 8.00 20.13 1.85
N LEU A 26 6.73 19.89 1.47
CA LEU A 26 5.76 20.94 1.24
C LEU A 26 5.40 21.69 2.54
N ILE A 27 5.27 20.97 3.65
CA ILE A 27 5.09 21.57 4.98
C ILE A 27 6.30 22.44 5.34
N ASN A 28 7.51 21.94 5.12
CA ASN A 28 8.75 22.67 5.42
C ASN A 28 8.90 23.94 4.56
N GLN A 29 8.35 23.95 3.35
CA GLN A 29 8.28 25.12 2.45
C GLN A 29 7.18 26.12 2.85
N GLY A 30 6.37 25.81 3.86
CA GLY A 30 5.28 26.69 4.31
C GLY A 30 4.06 26.69 3.39
N VAL A 31 3.82 25.62 2.63
CA VAL A 31 2.64 25.48 1.77
C VAL A 31 1.37 25.56 2.62
N ASP A 32 0.35 26.27 2.12
CA ASP A 32 -0.93 26.46 2.80
C ASP A 32 -1.63 25.12 3.09
N LYS A 33 -2.23 25.03 4.28
CA LYS A 33 -2.92 23.79 4.71
C LYS A 33 -4.11 23.42 3.84
N CYS A 34 -4.79 24.41 3.24
CA CYS A 34 -5.91 24.17 2.33
C CYS A 34 -5.42 23.51 1.05
N ASP A 35 -4.29 23.98 0.52
CA ASP A 35 -3.64 23.40 -0.66
C ASP A 35 -3.15 21.98 -0.41
N LEU A 36 -2.52 21.73 0.76
CA LEU A 36 -2.09 20.38 1.15
C LEU A 36 -3.26 19.42 1.29
N CYS A 37 -4.34 19.83 1.98
CA CYS A 37 -5.54 19.00 2.13
C CYS A 37 -6.18 18.66 0.78
N ALA A 38 -6.30 19.66 -0.11
CA ALA A 38 -6.85 19.44 -1.44
C ALA A 38 -5.96 18.51 -2.29
N SER A 39 -4.64 18.66 -2.16
CA SER A 39 -3.66 17.81 -2.87
C SER A 39 -3.69 16.36 -2.40
N ILE A 40 -3.85 16.13 -1.09
CA ILE A 40 -4.03 14.79 -0.53
C ILE A 40 -5.33 14.16 -1.06
N PHE A 41 -6.43 14.91 -1.07
CA PHE A 41 -7.69 14.42 -1.63
C PHE A 41 -7.57 14.14 -3.12
N GLN A 42 -6.85 14.97 -3.89
CA GLN A 42 -6.59 14.71 -5.29
C GLN A 42 -5.84 13.39 -5.49
N ALA A 43 -4.79 13.13 -4.71
CA ALA A 43 -4.05 11.88 -4.78
C ALA A 43 -4.95 10.65 -4.52
N VAL A 44 -5.86 10.73 -3.53
CA VAL A 44 -6.85 9.67 -3.26
C VAL A 44 -7.81 9.48 -4.43
N VAL A 45 -8.29 10.57 -5.01
CA VAL A 45 -9.21 10.54 -6.18
C VAL A 45 -8.53 9.90 -7.38
N ASP A 46 -7.31 10.32 -7.70
CA ASP A 46 -6.54 9.79 -8.84
C ASP A 46 -6.28 8.29 -8.68
N GLN A 47 -5.89 7.85 -7.49
CA GLN A 47 -5.70 6.44 -7.19
C GLN A 47 -7.01 5.65 -7.32
N THR A 48 -8.10 6.17 -6.77
CA THR A 48 -9.41 5.50 -6.81
C THR A 48 -9.89 5.36 -8.24
N ILE A 49 -9.87 6.44 -9.02
CA ILE A 49 -10.28 6.42 -10.42
C ILE A 49 -9.41 5.44 -11.23
N THR A 50 -8.09 5.53 -11.09
CA THR A 50 -7.16 4.66 -11.83
C THR A 50 -7.38 3.19 -11.48
N SER A 51 -7.57 2.88 -10.20
CA SER A 51 -7.76 1.50 -9.73
C SER A 51 -9.11 0.91 -10.13
N LEU A 52 -10.18 1.69 -10.06
CA LEU A 52 -11.54 1.20 -10.35
C LEU A 52 -11.87 1.25 -11.84
N ALA A 53 -11.50 2.32 -12.52
CA ALA A 53 -11.85 2.50 -13.94
C ALA A 53 -11.03 1.59 -14.87
N GLN A 54 -9.75 1.33 -14.53
CA GLN A 54 -8.87 0.49 -15.35
C GLN A 54 -8.88 0.86 -16.83
N GLY A 55 -8.83 2.16 -17.12
CA GLY A 55 -8.90 2.71 -18.46
C GLY A 55 -10.31 2.86 -19.06
N ARG A 56 -11.35 2.44 -18.35
CA ARG A 56 -12.74 2.66 -18.78
C ARG A 56 -13.18 4.07 -18.40
N LYS A 57 -14.07 4.65 -19.22
CA LYS A 57 -14.66 5.94 -18.92
C LYS A 57 -15.75 5.80 -17.85
N ILE A 58 -15.71 6.64 -16.84
CA ILE A 58 -16.75 6.75 -15.81
C ILE A 58 -17.78 7.76 -16.31
N GLU A 59 -19.00 7.31 -16.55
CA GLU A 59 -20.10 8.10 -17.13
C GLU A 59 -21.42 7.89 -16.38
N GLY A 60 -22.36 8.81 -16.59
CA GLY A 60 -23.71 8.73 -16.02
C GLY A 60 -23.83 9.39 -14.64
N ASN A 61 -24.85 9.01 -13.91
CA ASN A 61 -25.12 9.51 -12.58
C ASN A 61 -24.21 8.81 -11.56
N ILE A 62 -23.49 9.58 -10.77
CA ILE A 62 -22.55 9.08 -9.78
C ILE A 62 -23.17 9.18 -8.39
N LEU A 63 -23.25 8.06 -7.70
CA LEU A 63 -23.74 7.95 -6.34
C LEU A 63 -22.57 7.88 -5.37
N PHE A 64 -22.41 8.89 -4.54
CA PHE A 64 -21.39 8.96 -3.50
C PHE A 64 -21.91 8.38 -2.19
N LEU A 65 -21.30 7.29 -1.73
CA LEU A 65 -21.74 6.55 -0.54
C LEU A 65 -20.59 6.38 0.48
N GLY A 66 -20.97 6.11 1.71
CA GLY A 66 -20.04 5.85 2.81
C GLY A 66 -19.56 7.13 3.52
N GLY A 67 -19.04 6.93 4.72
CA GLY A 67 -18.66 8.03 5.62
C GLY A 67 -17.67 9.02 5.02
N PRO A 68 -16.54 8.60 4.40
CA PRO A 68 -15.58 9.55 3.83
C PRO A 68 -16.18 10.49 2.79
N LEU A 69 -16.97 9.97 1.86
CA LEU A 69 -17.58 10.78 0.79
C LEU A 69 -18.78 11.60 1.27
N TYR A 70 -19.43 11.17 2.35
CA TYR A 70 -20.51 11.92 2.97
C TYR A 70 -19.98 13.10 3.80
N PHE A 71 -19.06 12.85 4.73
CA PHE A 71 -18.58 13.86 5.69
C PHE A 71 -17.50 14.78 5.11
N MET A 72 -16.66 14.29 4.21
CA MET A 72 -15.57 15.08 3.61
C MET A 72 -15.99 15.67 2.26
N SER A 73 -16.75 16.77 2.29
CA SER A 73 -17.22 17.47 1.09
C SER A 73 -16.06 17.85 0.13
N GLY A 74 -14.90 18.21 0.68
CA GLY A 74 -13.73 18.50 -0.13
C GLY A 74 -13.22 17.29 -0.93
N LEU A 75 -13.26 16.08 -0.38
CA LEU A 75 -12.94 14.86 -1.10
C LEU A 75 -13.96 14.61 -2.23
N ARG A 76 -15.26 14.73 -1.92
CA ARG A 76 -16.32 14.59 -2.92
C ARG A 76 -16.16 15.60 -4.06
N ASN A 77 -15.88 16.87 -3.75
CA ASN A 77 -15.67 17.90 -4.76
C ASN A 77 -14.47 17.59 -5.66
N ARG A 78 -13.38 17.02 -5.13
CA ARG A 78 -12.26 16.59 -5.97
C ARG A 78 -12.67 15.51 -6.98
N PHE A 79 -13.55 14.56 -6.61
CA PHE A 79 -14.13 13.61 -7.57
C PHE A 79 -14.96 14.32 -8.63
N VAL A 80 -15.85 15.24 -8.22
CA VAL A 80 -16.71 15.99 -9.12
C VAL A 80 -15.90 16.75 -10.16
N GLU A 81 -14.87 17.49 -9.72
CA GLU A 81 -14.01 18.25 -10.61
C GLU A 81 -13.15 17.36 -11.52
N THR A 82 -12.58 16.29 -10.98
CA THR A 82 -11.71 15.38 -11.75
C THR A 82 -12.48 14.63 -12.83
N LEU A 83 -13.70 14.18 -12.51
CA LEU A 83 -14.58 13.49 -13.45
C LEU A 83 -15.40 14.47 -14.30
N LYS A 84 -15.30 15.78 -14.04
CA LYS A 84 -16.06 16.84 -14.75
C LYS A 84 -17.55 16.61 -14.72
N LEU A 85 -18.09 16.23 -13.54
CA LEU A 85 -19.50 15.97 -13.36
C LEU A 85 -20.30 17.28 -13.30
N SER A 86 -21.49 17.28 -13.89
CA SER A 86 -22.49 18.33 -13.70
C SER A 86 -23.28 18.06 -12.41
N ASP A 87 -23.93 19.09 -11.86
CA ASP A 87 -24.71 18.99 -10.63
C ASP A 87 -25.80 17.91 -10.67
N VAL A 88 -26.40 17.70 -11.84
CA VAL A 88 -27.44 16.66 -12.04
C VAL A 88 -26.89 15.23 -12.00
N GLN A 89 -25.58 15.06 -12.19
CA GLN A 89 -24.92 13.76 -12.14
C GLN A 89 -24.44 13.39 -10.73
N VAL A 90 -24.42 14.36 -9.81
CA VAL A 90 -23.90 14.19 -8.46
C VAL A 90 -25.00 13.81 -7.50
N ASN A 91 -24.96 12.62 -6.92
CA ASN A 91 -25.93 12.14 -5.96
C ASN A 91 -25.22 11.73 -4.65
N CYS A 92 -25.57 12.38 -3.55
CA CYS A 92 -25.08 12.03 -2.22
C CYS A 92 -26.26 12.18 -1.24
N PRO A 93 -27.09 11.15 -1.08
CA PRO A 93 -28.29 11.22 -0.23
C PRO A 93 -27.90 11.31 1.25
N ASP A 94 -28.79 11.85 2.08
CA ASP A 94 -28.59 11.96 3.53
C ASP A 94 -28.38 10.59 4.19
N THR A 95 -28.90 9.53 3.58
CA THR A 95 -28.73 8.15 4.03
C THR A 95 -27.48 7.47 3.49
N ALA A 96 -26.61 8.18 2.78
CA ALA A 96 -25.40 7.64 2.13
C ALA A 96 -24.52 6.80 3.07
N ILE A 97 -24.46 7.16 4.34
CA ILE A 97 -23.68 6.43 5.36
C ILE A 97 -24.32 5.09 5.76
N ASN A 98 -25.60 4.92 5.52
CA ASN A 98 -26.37 3.74 5.92
C ASN A 98 -26.66 2.77 4.78
N PHE A 99 -26.20 3.06 3.56
CA PHE A 99 -26.56 2.29 2.37
C PHE A 99 -26.15 0.81 2.45
N VAL A 100 -25.02 0.50 3.09
CA VAL A 100 -24.61 -0.90 3.27
C VAL A 100 -25.59 -1.63 4.19
N ALA A 101 -25.95 -1.02 5.32
CA ALA A 101 -26.93 -1.59 6.25
C ALA A 101 -28.32 -1.71 5.61
N LEU A 102 -28.74 -0.68 4.85
CA LEU A 102 -30.00 -0.72 4.12
C LEU A 102 -30.01 -1.83 3.06
N GLY A 103 -28.93 -1.95 2.29
CA GLY A 103 -28.80 -3.03 1.31
C GLY A 103 -28.84 -4.41 1.96
N THR A 104 -28.15 -4.59 3.08
CA THR A 104 -28.21 -5.82 3.86
C THR A 104 -29.63 -6.14 4.33
N ALA A 105 -30.35 -5.15 4.83
CA ALA A 105 -31.74 -5.33 5.28
C ALA A 105 -32.69 -5.68 4.12
N ILE A 106 -32.51 -5.07 2.94
CA ILE A 106 -33.30 -5.38 1.74
C ILE A 106 -33.01 -6.78 1.21
N CYS A 107 -31.75 -7.23 1.31
CA CYS A 107 -31.33 -8.56 0.84
C CYS A 107 -31.52 -9.67 1.89
N ALA A 108 -32.00 -9.34 3.08
CA ALA A 108 -32.30 -10.33 4.10
C ALA A 108 -33.46 -11.24 3.65
N ASP A 109 -33.21 -12.53 3.64
CA ASP A 109 -34.16 -13.58 3.24
C ASP A 109 -34.70 -14.39 4.43
N GLN A 110 -34.24 -14.07 5.63
CA GLN A 110 -34.61 -14.74 6.87
C GLN A 110 -35.10 -13.73 7.91
N GLU A 111 -36.14 -14.12 8.63
CA GLU A 111 -36.67 -13.37 9.75
C GLU A 111 -36.22 -14.01 11.07
N TYR A 112 -35.80 -13.17 12.00
CA TYR A 112 -35.39 -13.57 13.34
C TYR A 112 -36.17 -12.78 14.37
N THR A 113 -36.62 -13.44 15.42
CA THR A 113 -37.09 -12.74 16.62
C THR A 113 -35.90 -12.15 17.38
N TYR A 114 -36.20 -11.17 18.26
CA TYR A 114 -35.15 -10.57 19.09
C TYR A 114 -34.38 -11.63 19.92
N ASP A 115 -35.08 -12.57 20.50
CA ASP A 115 -34.49 -13.60 21.39
C ASP A 115 -33.62 -14.58 20.61
N GLU A 116 -34.02 -14.96 19.40
CA GLU A 116 -33.22 -15.79 18.51
C GLU A 116 -31.93 -15.08 18.10
N LEU A 117 -32.04 -13.80 17.69
CA LEU A 117 -30.87 -13.03 17.29
C LEU A 117 -29.92 -12.80 18.48
N TYR A 118 -30.46 -12.46 19.65
CA TYR A 118 -29.69 -12.28 20.86
C TYR A 118 -28.90 -13.54 21.23
N LYS A 119 -29.55 -14.69 21.20
CA LYS A 119 -28.89 -15.99 21.47
C LYS A 119 -27.77 -16.30 20.48
N VAL A 120 -28.00 -16.08 19.18
CA VAL A 120 -26.96 -16.28 18.16
C VAL A 120 -25.75 -15.36 18.40
N LEU A 121 -25.98 -14.10 18.75
CA LEU A 121 -24.91 -13.15 19.05
C LEU A 121 -24.15 -13.52 20.33
N GLU A 122 -24.85 -13.97 21.37
CA GLU A 122 -24.24 -14.46 22.62
C GLU A 122 -23.37 -15.70 22.37
N ASP A 123 -23.88 -16.66 21.61
CA ASP A 123 -23.15 -17.85 21.22
C ASP A 123 -21.91 -17.50 20.38
N LEU A 124 -21.98 -16.50 19.48
CA LEU A 124 -20.85 -16.04 18.68
C LEU A 124 -19.76 -15.35 19.51
N VAL A 125 -20.14 -14.58 20.54
CA VAL A 125 -19.17 -13.92 21.43
C VAL A 125 -18.38 -14.95 22.24
N HIS A 126 -19.00 -16.07 22.61
CA HIS A 126 -18.38 -17.12 23.42
C HIS A 126 -17.82 -18.28 22.58
N ALA A 127 -18.18 -18.37 21.31
CA ALA A 127 -17.62 -19.39 20.44
C ALA A 127 -16.15 -19.06 20.14
N PRO A 128 -15.25 -20.05 20.27
CA PRO A 128 -13.91 -19.88 19.74
C PRO A 128 -14.04 -19.52 18.25
N ALA A 129 -13.33 -18.49 17.81
CA ALA A 129 -13.31 -18.11 16.41
C ALA A 129 -13.05 -19.38 15.58
N LYS A 130 -14.05 -19.85 14.83
CA LYS A 130 -13.83 -20.87 13.81
C LYS A 130 -13.00 -20.18 12.73
N LEU A 131 -11.69 -20.15 12.96
CA LEU A 131 -10.75 -19.96 11.87
C LEU A 131 -11.11 -21.05 10.86
N THR A 132 -11.50 -20.68 9.67
CA THR A 132 -11.53 -21.58 8.52
C THR A 132 -10.11 -22.11 8.45
N GLU A 133 -9.88 -23.31 9.00
CA GLU A 133 -8.59 -23.94 8.96
C GLU A 133 -8.26 -24.16 7.49
N SER A 134 -7.40 -23.29 6.96
CA SER A 134 -6.74 -23.58 5.70
C SER A 134 -6.01 -24.90 5.89
N LYS A 135 -6.06 -25.80 4.91
CA LYS A 135 -5.21 -26.98 4.96
C LYS A 135 -3.78 -26.54 5.27
N PRO A 136 -3.06 -27.26 6.12
CA PRO A 136 -1.67 -26.97 6.37
C PRO A 136 -0.91 -26.95 5.04
N LEU A 137 0.12 -26.10 4.94
CA LEU A 137 0.92 -25.94 3.73
C LEU A 137 1.61 -27.27 3.33
N PHE A 138 1.94 -28.09 4.32
CA PHE A 138 2.52 -29.42 4.16
C PHE A 138 1.70 -30.42 4.96
N GLU A 139 1.41 -31.57 4.37
CA GLU A 139 0.63 -32.64 5.02
C GLU A 139 1.51 -33.55 5.90
N SER A 140 2.83 -33.55 5.64
CA SER A 140 3.81 -34.36 6.38
C SER A 140 5.20 -33.71 6.37
N GLU A 141 6.09 -34.17 7.26
CA GLU A 141 7.49 -33.79 7.26
C GLU A 141 8.19 -34.19 5.94
N GLU A 142 7.84 -35.33 5.37
CA GLU A 142 8.38 -35.79 4.07
C GLU A 142 8.01 -34.80 2.95
N ASP A 143 6.80 -34.28 2.95
CA ASP A 143 6.32 -33.31 1.98
C ASP A 143 7.06 -31.98 2.13
N TYR A 144 7.32 -31.55 3.36
CA TYR A 144 8.17 -30.39 3.66
C TYR A 144 9.61 -30.59 3.17
N GLN A 145 10.21 -31.78 3.39
CA GLN A 145 11.57 -32.06 2.93
C GLN A 145 11.68 -32.08 1.40
N LYS A 146 10.68 -32.60 0.69
CA LYS A 146 10.60 -32.53 -0.78
C LYS A 146 10.55 -31.10 -1.27
N PHE A 147 9.81 -30.23 -0.56
CA PHE A 147 9.78 -28.80 -0.85
C PHE A 147 11.18 -28.17 -0.69
N ILE A 148 11.86 -28.42 0.42
CA ILE A 148 13.21 -27.92 0.70
C ILE A 148 14.19 -28.36 -0.38
N GLU A 149 14.23 -29.67 -0.72
CA GLU A 149 15.11 -30.23 -1.73
C GLU A 149 14.90 -29.61 -3.10
N ARG A 150 13.64 -29.42 -3.51
CA ARG A 150 13.30 -28.76 -4.78
C ARG A 150 13.83 -27.32 -4.83
N HIS A 151 13.80 -26.60 -3.72
CA HIS A 151 14.21 -25.21 -3.67
C HIS A 151 15.72 -25.00 -3.52
N LYS A 152 16.44 -25.98 -2.94
CA LYS A 152 17.91 -25.94 -2.83
C LYS A 152 18.63 -25.74 -4.16
N SER A 153 18.06 -26.23 -5.26
CA SER A 153 18.64 -26.04 -6.61
C SER A 153 18.58 -24.59 -7.09
N HIS A 154 17.79 -23.76 -6.44
CA HIS A 154 17.60 -22.34 -6.75
C HIS A 154 18.18 -21.40 -5.69
N ASP A 155 18.99 -21.95 -4.75
CA ASP A 155 19.69 -21.14 -3.76
C ASP A 155 20.63 -20.16 -4.45
N ALA A 156 20.63 -18.92 -3.95
CA ALA A 156 21.52 -17.89 -4.45
C ALA A 156 22.98 -18.26 -4.16
N LYS A 157 23.85 -18.01 -5.12
CA LYS A 157 25.29 -18.20 -4.95
C LYS A 157 25.87 -16.96 -4.28
N TYR A 158 26.78 -17.16 -3.33
CA TYR A 158 27.52 -16.08 -2.68
C TYR A 158 28.99 -16.10 -3.12
N ALA A 159 29.56 -14.90 -3.24
CA ALA A 159 30.97 -14.71 -3.55
C ALA A 159 31.61 -13.73 -2.55
N ASP A 160 32.96 -13.77 -2.46
CA ASP A 160 33.68 -12.95 -1.49
C ASP A 160 33.84 -11.50 -1.99
N LEU A 161 33.12 -10.58 -1.35
CA LEU A 161 33.20 -9.15 -1.64
C LEU A 161 34.62 -8.60 -1.45
N LYS A 162 35.35 -9.04 -0.41
CA LYS A 162 36.61 -8.45 0.00
C LYS A 162 37.69 -8.54 -1.09
N ASN A 163 37.71 -9.65 -1.82
CA ASN A 163 38.73 -9.93 -2.84
C ASN A 163 38.17 -9.77 -4.27
N TYR A 164 36.94 -9.33 -4.46
CA TYR A 164 36.33 -9.18 -5.75
C TYR A 164 36.89 -7.97 -6.52
N ALA A 165 37.31 -8.20 -7.78
CA ALA A 165 37.92 -7.18 -8.64
C ALA A 165 37.18 -6.93 -9.98
N GLY A 166 36.04 -7.62 -10.20
CA GLY A 166 35.21 -7.48 -11.39
C GLY A 166 34.22 -6.34 -11.31
N LYS A 167 33.26 -6.33 -12.24
CA LYS A 167 32.12 -5.40 -12.23
C LYS A 167 31.08 -5.89 -11.27
N ALA A 168 30.50 -4.96 -10.51
CA ALA A 168 29.41 -5.24 -9.60
C ALA A 168 28.16 -4.44 -9.98
N TYR A 169 26.99 -5.00 -9.69
CA TYR A 169 25.68 -4.42 -9.99
C TYR A 169 24.87 -4.31 -8.71
N LEU A 170 24.36 -3.11 -8.41
CA LEU A 170 23.64 -2.81 -7.20
C LEU A 170 22.14 -2.74 -7.45
N GLY A 171 21.38 -3.57 -6.75
CA GLY A 171 19.92 -3.49 -6.67
C GLY A 171 19.47 -2.90 -5.34
N ILE A 172 18.54 -1.96 -5.37
CA ILE A 172 17.94 -1.34 -4.19
C ILE A 172 16.42 -1.44 -4.27
N ASP A 173 15.79 -2.08 -3.28
CA ASP A 173 14.35 -2.07 -3.05
C ASP A 173 14.05 -1.26 -1.79
N SER A 174 13.59 -0.02 -1.98
CA SER A 174 13.24 0.89 -0.90
C SER A 174 11.75 0.85 -0.63
N GLY A 175 11.34 0.03 0.32
CA GLY A 175 9.95 -0.07 0.78
C GLY A 175 9.60 0.97 1.84
N SER A 176 8.34 0.96 2.25
CA SER A 176 7.79 1.90 3.25
C SER A 176 8.35 1.67 4.67
N THR A 177 8.68 0.44 5.01
CA THR A 177 9.15 0.03 6.35
C THR A 177 10.53 -0.59 6.34
N THR A 178 10.92 -1.19 5.21
CA THR A 178 12.19 -1.91 5.05
C THR A 178 12.87 -1.49 3.76
N THR A 179 14.20 -1.49 3.79
CA THR A 179 15.05 -1.32 2.62
C THR A 179 15.89 -2.58 2.44
N LYS A 180 15.99 -3.05 1.19
CA LYS A 180 16.83 -4.17 0.82
C LYS A 180 17.88 -3.69 -0.16
N LEU A 181 19.06 -4.20 0.00
CA LEU A 181 20.16 -3.99 -0.91
C LEU A 181 20.73 -5.33 -1.34
N VAL A 182 21.09 -5.46 -2.59
CA VAL A 182 21.86 -6.60 -3.10
C VAL A 182 22.94 -6.09 -4.05
N LEU A 183 24.16 -6.57 -3.87
CA LEU A 183 25.28 -6.34 -4.80
C LEU A 183 25.63 -7.66 -5.45
N LEU A 184 25.55 -7.73 -6.76
CA LEU A 184 25.84 -8.93 -7.55
C LEU A 184 27.17 -8.79 -8.31
N ASP A 185 27.83 -9.91 -8.57
CA ASP A 185 28.94 -9.99 -9.51
C ASP A 185 28.44 -10.19 -10.96
N GLU A 186 29.37 -10.33 -11.92
CA GLU A 186 29.09 -10.57 -13.34
C GLU A 186 28.47 -11.96 -13.64
N ASN A 187 28.41 -12.85 -12.65
CA ASN A 187 27.87 -14.21 -12.74
C ASN A 187 26.63 -14.41 -11.88
N ASP A 188 25.98 -13.31 -11.48
CA ASP A 188 24.81 -13.30 -10.62
C ASP A 188 25.05 -13.87 -9.21
N ALA A 189 26.31 -13.93 -8.74
CA ALA A 189 26.60 -14.30 -7.36
C ALA A 189 26.49 -13.07 -6.44
N ILE A 190 25.94 -13.27 -5.25
CA ILE A 190 25.74 -12.21 -4.26
C ILE A 190 27.08 -11.90 -3.58
N LEU A 191 27.56 -10.68 -3.74
CA LEU A 191 28.72 -10.13 -3.04
C LEU A 191 28.35 -9.51 -1.70
N TYR A 192 27.16 -8.92 -1.61
CA TYR A 192 26.62 -8.30 -0.41
C TYR A 192 25.09 -8.27 -0.47
N ASP A 193 24.44 -8.53 0.62
CA ASP A 193 23.00 -8.32 0.78
C ASP A 193 22.66 -7.74 2.14
N SER A 194 21.55 -7.00 2.19
CA SER A 194 20.98 -6.52 3.43
C SER A 194 19.46 -6.42 3.36
N TYR A 195 18.81 -6.66 4.49
CA TYR A 195 17.39 -6.47 4.71
C TYR A 195 17.20 -5.76 6.06
N THR A 196 16.89 -4.47 6.04
CA THR A 196 16.90 -3.64 7.24
C THR A 196 15.63 -2.79 7.35
N SER A 197 15.11 -2.64 8.58
CA SER A 197 14.05 -1.66 8.85
C SER A 197 14.58 -0.24 8.65
N ASN A 198 13.91 0.56 7.83
CA ASN A 198 14.32 1.93 7.52
C ASN A 198 13.75 2.97 8.50
N LYS A 199 12.84 2.59 9.40
CA LYS A 199 12.22 3.49 10.39
C LYS A 199 11.70 4.81 9.76
N GLY A 200 11.30 4.77 8.49
CA GLY A 200 10.85 5.93 7.72
C GLY A 200 11.97 6.77 7.08
N ASN A 201 13.24 6.35 7.19
CA ASN A 201 14.37 6.98 6.51
C ASN A 201 15.19 5.95 5.70
N PRO A 202 14.73 5.58 4.50
CA PRO A 202 15.43 4.61 3.67
C PRO A 202 16.80 5.08 3.19
N LEU A 203 17.03 6.39 3.07
CA LEU A 203 18.30 6.94 2.60
C LEU A 203 19.45 6.61 3.55
N ASP A 204 19.23 6.72 4.86
CA ASP A 204 20.26 6.40 5.85
C ASP A 204 20.67 4.92 5.81
N VAL A 205 19.71 4.01 5.52
CA VAL A 205 20.00 2.58 5.35
C VAL A 205 20.89 2.37 4.13
N VAL A 206 20.52 2.95 2.98
CA VAL A 206 21.29 2.82 1.74
C VAL A 206 22.71 3.38 1.93
N LEU A 207 22.85 4.58 2.51
CA LEU A 207 24.17 5.19 2.76
C LEU A 207 25.01 4.33 3.71
N GLY A 208 24.37 3.78 4.76
CA GLY A 208 25.05 2.90 5.72
C GLY A 208 25.58 1.61 5.07
N ASP A 209 24.78 1.00 4.20
CA ASP A 209 25.19 -0.22 3.50
C ASP A 209 26.24 0.05 2.41
N LEU A 210 26.12 1.13 1.66
CA LEU A 210 27.16 1.56 0.71
C LEU A 210 28.50 1.79 1.44
N LYS A 211 28.47 2.42 2.61
CA LYS A 211 29.66 2.61 3.42
C LYS A 211 30.31 1.28 3.82
N LYS A 212 29.55 0.30 4.27
CA LYS A 212 30.05 -1.07 4.58
C LYS A 212 30.67 -1.76 3.37
N ILE A 213 30.03 -1.64 2.19
CA ILE A 213 30.56 -2.20 0.95
C ILE A 213 31.91 -1.60 0.63
N TYR A 214 32.06 -0.27 0.65
CA TYR A 214 33.31 0.40 0.33
C TYR A 214 34.38 0.26 1.44
N GLU A 215 33.98 0.11 2.70
CA GLU A 215 34.92 -0.25 3.79
C GLU A 215 35.47 -1.67 3.62
N THR A 216 34.64 -2.60 3.10
CA THR A 216 35.08 -4.00 2.86
C THR A 216 35.93 -4.13 1.60
N ASN A 217 35.55 -3.42 0.54
CA ASN A 217 36.29 -3.38 -0.71
C ASN A 217 36.35 -1.95 -1.28
N PRO A 218 37.37 -1.16 -0.93
CA PRO A 218 37.51 0.23 -1.39
C PRO A 218 37.64 0.39 -2.92
N ASN A 219 38.03 -0.65 -3.62
CA ASN A 219 38.26 -0.63 -5.06
C ASN A 219 37.08 -1.18 -5.89
N ILE A 220 35.98 -1.55 -5.24
CA ILE A 220 34.80 -2.08 -5.93
C ILE A 220 34.27 -1.08 -6.96
N LYS A 221 33.92 -1.56 -8.14
CA LYS A 221 33.33 -0.74 -9.19
C LYS A 221 31.88 -1.17 -9.41
N ILE A 222 30.96 -0.28 -9.02
CA ILE A 222 29.51 -0.48 -9.19
C ILE A 222 29.10 0.18 -10.50
N TYR A 223 28.44 -0.57 -11.39
CA TYR A 223 28.09 -0.20 -12.77
C TYR A 223 26.59 -0.02 -13.00
N GLY A 224 25.71 -0.30 -12.08
CA GLY A 224 24.26 -0.13 -12.24
C GLY A 224 23.52 -0.19 -10.93
#